data_005789db81facd1c37ca893417e59368
#
_entry.id   005789db81facd1c37ca893417e59368
#
_cell.length_a   1.000
_cell.length_b   1.000
_cell.length_c   1.000
_cell.angle_alpha   90.00
_cell.angle_beta   90.00
_cell.angle_gamma   90.00
#
_symmetry.space_group_name_H-M   'P 1'
#
loop_
_entity.id
_entity.type
_entity.pdbx_description
1 polymer ?
#
loop_
_entity_poly.entity_id
_entity_poly.type
_entity_poly.pdbx_seq_one_letter_code
_entity_poly.pdbx_strand_id
1 'polypeptide(L)' 'MISDVEERLSIVATYLKLADQAIEETDLPAARSYLFNAQSTVEQCRAIAEREGQSQAGI' A
#
# COMPACT_ATOMS: atom_id res chain seq x y z
N MET A 1 4.06 -13.68 -13.94
CA MET A 1 4.03 -12.23 -14.09
C MET A 1 3.34 -11.62 -12.86
N ILE A 2 3.93 -10.61 -12.26
CA ILE A 2 3.37 -9.97 -11.07
C ILE A 2 2.34 -8.93 -11.52
N SER A 3 1.15 -8.94 -10.92
CA SER A 3 0.12 -7.97 -11.23
C SER A 3 0.47 -6.61 -10.61
N ASP A 4 -0.14 -5.54 -11.11
CA ASP A 4 0.04 -4.20 -10.57
C ASP A 4 -0.35 -4.15 -9.09
N VAL A 5 -1.41 -4.85 -8.72
CA VAL A 5 -1.87 -4.89 -7.33
C VAL A 5 -0.83 -5.58 -6.45
N GLU A 6 -0.30 -6.72 -6.89
CA GLU A 6 0.71 -7.44 -6.12
C GLU A 6 1.98 -6.61 -5.93
N GLU A 7 2.39 -5.91 -6.97
CA GLU A 7 3.55 -5.05 -6.89
C GLU A 7 3.34 -3.93 -5.87
N ARG A 8 2.17 -3.31 -5.87
CA ARG A 8 1.85 -2.26 -4.90
C ARG A 8 1.70 -2.78 -3.49
N LEU A 9 1.15 -3.99 -3.33
CA LEU A 9 1.06 -4.60 -2.00
C LEU A 9 2.44 -4.86 -1.43
N SER A 10 3.39 -5.23 -2.28
CA SER A 10 4.78 -5.39 -1.87
C SER A 10 5.37 -4.07 -1.35
N ILE A 11 5.03 -2.96 -2.02
CA ILE A 11 5.46 -1.64 -1.58
C ILE A 11 4.83 -1.29 -0.23
N VAL A 12 3.55 -1.60 -0.04
CA VAL A 12 2.87 -1.38 1.24
C VAL A 12 3.59 -2.13 2.36
N ALA A 13 3.94 -3.39 2.13
CA ALA A 13 4.64 -4.19 3.12
C ALA A 13 5.97 -3.54 3.50
N THR A 14 6.68 -2.99 2.52
CA THR A 14 7.95 -2.30 2.77
C THR A 14 7.73 -1.06 3.63
N TYR A 15 6.73 -0.24 3.32
CA TYR A 15 6.44 0.95 4.12
C TYR A 15 6.05 0.59 5.54
N LEU A 16 5.28 -0.48 5.74
CA LEU A 16 4.89 -0.91 7.08
C LEU A 16 6.10 -1.34 7.90
N LYS A 17 7.03 -2.03 7.25
CA LYS A 17 8.27 -2.44 7.90
C LYS A 17 9.11 -1.22 8.32
N LEU A 18 9.20 -0.24 7.43
CA LEU A 18 9.92 0.99 7.73
C LEU A 18 9.26 1.79 8.86
N ALA A 19 7.93 1.82 8.88
CA ALA A 19 7.19 2.49 9.93
C ALA A 19 7.44 1.82 11.28
N ASP A 20 7.41 0.49 11.30
CA ASP A 20 7.69 -0.27 12.53
C ASP A 20 9.08 0.04 13.05
N GLN A 21 10.06 0.07 12.16
CA GLN A 21 11.44 0.38 12.51
C GLN A 21 11.56 1.80 13.06
N ALA A 22 10.87 2.76 12.44
CA ALA A 22 10.87 4.14 12.91
C ALA A 22 10.25 4.27 14.30
N ILE A 23 9.21 3.48 14.58
CA ILE A 23 8.58 3.47 15.91
C ILE A 23 9.57 2.96 16.95
N GLU A 24 10.32 1.90 16.63
CA GLU A 24 11.35 1.38 17.54
C GLU A 24 12.41 2.42 17.84
N GLU A 25 12.72 3.26 16.86
CA GLU A 25 13.71 4.33 17.01
C GLU A 25 13.10 5.60 17.62
N THR A 26 11.84 5.58 17.97
CA THR A 26 11.06 6.71 18.46
C THR A 26 11.06 7.89 17.50
N ASP A 27 11.16 7.62 16.22
CA ASP A 27 11.06 8.64 15.18
C ASP A 27 9.62 8.69 14.68
N LEU A 28 8.76 9.33 15.45
CA LEU A 28 7.33 9.37 15.16
C LEU A 28 6.99 10.11 13.86
N PRO A 29 7.64 11.24 13.53
CA PRO A 29 7.36 11.88 12.25
C PRO A 29 7.66 10.98 11.05
N ALA A 30 8.76 10.22 11.09
CA ALA A 30 9.09 9.30 10.03
C ALA A 30 8.09 8.15 9.95
N ALA A 31 7.72 7.58 11.10
CA ALA A 31 6.71 6.52 11.15
C ALA A 31 5.40 6.97 10.53
N ARG A 32 4.96 8.17 10.86
CA ARG A 32 3.74 8.75 10.35
C ARG A 32 3.79 8.89 8.82
N SER A 33 4.92 9.35 8.32
CA SER A 33 5.12 9.54 6.90
C SER A 33 5.05 8.20 6.14
N TYR A 34 5.70 7.17 6.67
CA TYR A 34 5.65 5.84 6.06
C TYR A 34 4.23 5.27 6.08
N LEU A 35 3.50 5.45 7.19
CA LEU A 35 2.13 4.97 7.28
C LEU A 35 1.22 5.69 6.29
N PHE A 36 1.42 6.98 6.10
CA PHE A 36 0.67 7.76 5.13
C PHE A 36 0.90 7.21 3.71
N ASN A 37 2.16 6.93 3.38
CA ASN A 37 2.50 6.40 2.06
C ASN A 37 1.92 5.00 1.86
N ALA A 38 1.93 4.18 2.91
CA ALA A 38 1.33 2.85 2.84
C ALA A 38 -0.17 2.95 2.57
N GLN A 39 -0.86 3.83 3.27
CA GLN A 39 -2.29 4.04 3.11
C GLN A 39 -2.63 4.51 1.70
N SER A 40 -1.85 5.46 1.19
CA SER A 40 -2.04 5.98 -0.15
C SER A 40 -1.90 4.88 -1.20
N THR A 41 -0.92 4.00 -1.02
CA THR A 41 -0.69 2.89 -1.94
C THR A 41 -1.82 1.86 -1.86
N VAL A 42 -2.35 1.61 -0.66
CA VAL A 42 -3.51 0.73 -0.50
C VAL A 42 -4.71 1.28 -1.26
N GLU A 43 -4.92 2.58 -1.22
CA GLU A 43 -6.03 3.18 -1.97
C GLU A 43 -5.87 3.00 -3.47
N GLN A 44 -4.64 3.06 -3.97
CA GLN A 44 -4.37 2.78 -5.37
C GLN A 44 -4.70 1.33 -5.71
N CYS A 45 -4.35 0.39 -4.82
CA CYS A 45 -4.68 -1.02 -5.01
C CYS A 45 -6.19 -1.21 -5.08
N ARG A 46 -6.91 -0.53 -4.19
CA ARG A 46 -8.37 -0.62 -4.16
C ARG A 46 -8.98 -0.12 -5.46
N ALA A 47 -8.48 1.00 -5.98
CA ALA A 47 -8.98 1.55 -7.23
C ALA A 47 -8.76 0.59 -8.40
N ILE A 48 -7.60 -0.04 -8.44
CA ILE A 48 -7.29 -1.02 -9.49
C ILE A 48 -8.21 -2.23 -9.38
N ALA A 49 -8.39 -2.75 -8.17
CA ALA A 49 -9.25 -3.91 -7.93
C ALA A 49 -10.69 -3.61 -8.29
N GLU A 50 -11.17 -2.42 -7.97
CA GLU A 50 -12.53 -2.01 -8.30
C GLU A 50 -12.73 -1.94 -9.82
N ARG A 51 -11.74 -1.41 -10.54
CA ARG A 51 -11.80 -1.36 -12.00
C ARG A 51 -11.82 -2.75 -12.62
N GLU A 52 -11.00 -3.65 -12.10
CA GLU A 52 -10.96 -5.02 -12.59
C GLU A 52 -12.27 -5.74 -12.29
N GLY A 53 -12.82 -5.51 -11.09
CA GLY A 53 -14.11 -6.07 -10.71
C GLY A 53 -15.24 -5.57 -11.56
N GLN A 54 -15.26 -4.26 -11.85
CA GLN A 54 -16.27 -3.67 -12.70
C GLN A 54 -16.18 -4.22 -14.12
N SER A 55 -14.97 -4.41 -14.62
CA SER A 55 -14.74 -4.95 -15.94
C SER A 55 -15.33 -6.36 -16.05
N GLN A 56 -15.15 -7.16 -15.01
CA GLN A 56 -15.71 -8.51 -14.97
C GLN A 56 -17.22 -8.50 -14.79
N ALA A 57 -17.71 -7.58 -13.97
CA ALA A 57 -19.15 -7.47 -13.73
C ALA A 57 -19.92 -7.00 -14.96
N GLY A 58 -19.27 -6.33 -15.86
CA GLY A 58 -19.88 -5.83 -17.08
C GLY A 58 -20.15 -6.89 -18.13
N ILE A 59 -19.75 -8.09 -17.89
CA ILE A 59 -20.01 -9.21 -18.81
C ILE A 59 -21.43 -9.80 -18.63
#